data_b95eef16938db4281bbecfb18a4f00dc
#
_entry.id   b95eef16938db4281bbecfb18a4f00dc
#
_cell.length_a   1.000
_cell.length_b   1.000
_cell.length_c   1.000
_cell.angle_alpha   90.00
_cell.angle_beta   90.00
_cell.angle_gamma   90.00
#
_symmetry.space_group_name_H-M   'P 1'
#
loop_
_entity.id
_entity.type
_entity.pdbx_description
1 polymer ?
#
loop_
_entity_poly.entity_id
_entity_poly.type
_entity_poly.pdbx_seq_one_letter_code
_entity_poly.pdbx_strand_id
1 'polypeptide(L)'
;GYLGGVFALAISLLFLVEQPNGKTFMLGIEPLFGFLDPEQMEGTRFVGPLAAIWFVIFAIPYFRNIKDDPALLDKINVGKGLRDLVQLLKGLRARRSMSAYLVSSMFYRDAMNGLYSFGGVYAALVLDWTITQLGVFGIIAALGAALFSWLGGKADSLLGPKPVITFCIYVMIIVCITIVGMTPNSLFGVQLADGSTLPDTIFMICGVLIGGFGGAMQAASRTMMVRHTTIERATEAFGLYGLMGRATAFLAPTLIGIVTAITQSPRIGVSPLIGLFIIGLIILMWVDADG
;
A
#
# COMPACT_ATOMS: atom_id res chain seq x y z
N GLY A 1 -1.24 -4.63 12.17
CA GLY A 1 -0.91 -3.25 11.75
C GLY A 1 -2.12 -2.45 11.26
N TYR A 2 -2.97 -3.02 10.40
CA TYR A 2 -4.09 -2.27 9.77
C TYR A 2 -5.12 -1.73 10.78
N LEU A 3 -5.48 -2.48 11.82
CA LEU A 3 -6.41 -2.00 12.87
C LEU A 3 -5.92 -0.71 13.54
N GLY A 4 -4.62 -0.60 13.84
CA GLY A 4 -4.05 0.62 14.40
C GLY A 4 -4.22 1.83 13.47
N GLY A 5 -4.06 1.62 12.15
CA GLY A 5 -4.33 2.65 11.14
C GLY A 5 -5.80 3.05 11.07
N VAL A 6 -6.72 2.09 11.17
CA VAL A 6 -8.17 2.36 11.23
C VAL A 6 -8.51 3.21 12.46
N PHE A 7 -7.96 2.88 13.64
CA PHE A 7 -8.19 3.68 14.85
C PHE A 7 -7.62 5.10 14.71
N ALA A 8 -6.41 5.26 14.20
CA ALA A 8 -5.82 6.57 13.98
C ALA A 8 -6.63 7.41 12.99
N LEU A 9 -7.08 6.80 11.88
CA LEU A 9 -7.95 7.45 10.90
C LEU A 9 -9.31 7.84 11.52
N ALA A 10 -9.94 6.93 12.26
CA ALA A 10 -11.20 7.21 12.95
C ALA A 10 -11.07 8.38 13.91
N ILE A 11 -10.03 8.42 14.75
CA ILE A 11 -9.76 9.53 15.67
C ILE A 11 -9.56 10.84 14.89
N SER A 12 -8.82 10.80 13.79
CA SER A 12 -8.60 11.98 12.94
C SER A 12 -9.91 12.53 12.38
N LEU A 13 -10.78 11.67 11.85
CA LEU A 13 -12.05 12.06 11.23
C LEU A 13 -13.12 12.46 12.27
N LEU A 14 -13.06 11.89 13.48
CA LEU A 14 -13.97 12.24 14.56
C LEU A 14 -13.66 13.61 15.16
N PHE A 15 -12.36 13.91 15.41
CA PHE A 15 -11.97 15.00 16.28
C PHE A 15 -11.11 16.09 15.63
N LEU A 16 -10.52 15.82 14.44
CA LEU A 16 -9.54 16.73 13.86
C LEU A 16 -9.93 17.25 12.47
N VAL A 17 -10.19 16.36 11.52
CA VAL A 17 -10.37 16.76 10.12
C VAL A 17 -11.67 17.54 9.95
N GLU A 18 -11.53 18.81 9.62
CA GLU A 18 -12.66 19.71 9.38
C GLU A 18 -13.15 19.69 7.94
N GLN A 19 -14.44 19.90 7.81
CA GLN A 19 -15.13 20.19 6.54
C GLN A 19 -15.10 21.69 6.23
N PRO A 20 -15.50 22.12 5.02
CA PRO A 20 -15.60 23.54 4.66
C PRO A 20 -16.50 24.39 5.58
N ASN A 21 -17.38 23.74 6.37
CA ASN A 21 -18.23 24.39 7.35
C ASN A 21 -17.55 24.61 8.71
N GLY A 22 -16.24 24.32 8.84
CA GLY A 22 -15.47 24.45 10.07
C GLY A 22 -15.72 23.36 11.11
N LYS A 23 -16.55 22.35 10.81
CA LYS A 23 -16.88 21.26 11.73
C LYS A 23 -16.21 19.95 11.35
N THR A 24 -15.96 19.09 12.34
CA THR A 24 -15.35 17.79 12.12
C THR A 24 -16.24 16.87 11.29
N PHE A 25 -15.58 15.98 10.52
CA PHE A 25 -16.21 15.14 9.53
C PHE A 25 -17.33 14.23 10.08
N MET A 26 -17.09 13.52 11.19
CA MET A 26 -18.03 12.52 11.69
C MET A 26 -18.94 13.04 12.79
N LEU A 27 -18.45 13.89 13.70
CA LEU A 27 -19.20 14.37 14.86
C LEU A 27 -19.86 15.73 14.61
N GLY A 28 -19.42 16.49 13.61
CA GLY A 28 -19.95 17.81 13.33
C GLY A 28 -19.68 18.85 14.46
N ILE A 29 -18.63 18.63 15.27
CA ILE A 29 -18.16 19.50 16.33
C ILE A 29 -16.98 20.34 15.85
N GLU A 30 -16.61 21.38 16.60
CA GLU A 30 -15.37 22.11 16.33
C GLU A 30 -14.14 21.22 16.57
N PRO A 31 -13.06 21.35 15.75
CA PRO A 31 -11.87 20.51 15.87
C PRO A 31 -11.29 20.56 17.29
N LEU A 32 -11.02 19.40 17.85
CA LEU A 32 -10.54 19.20 19.22
C LEU A 32 -11.34 20.02 20.24
N PHE A 33 -12.68 20.05 20.13
CA PHE A 33 -13.60 20.79 20.99
C PHE A 33 -13.36 22.32 21.02
N GLY A 34 -12.90 22.91 19.90
CA GLY A 34 -12.65 24.34 19.76
C GLY A 34 -11.25 24.80 20.17
N PHE A 35 -10.33 23.86 20.47
CA PHE A 35 -8.92 24.21 20.75
C PHE A 35 -8.10 24.53 19.49
N LEU A 36 -8.60 24.15 18.30
CA LEU A 36 -7.94 24.38 17.02
C LEU A 36 -8.80 25.27 16.14
N ASP A 37 -8.16 26.18 15.42
CA ASP A 37 -8.82 27.12 14.53
C ASP A 37 -9.26 26.44 13.23
N PRO A 38 -10.56 26.29 12.97
CA PRO A 38 -11.06 25.66 11.76
C PRO A 38 -10.84 26.52 10.50
N GLU A 39 -10.75 27.86 10.62
CA GLU A 39 -10.52 28.73 9.46
C GLU A 39 -9.10 28.55 8.89
N GLN A 40 -8.13 28.18 9.73
CA GLN A 40 -6.76 27.88 9.34
C GLN A 40 -6.51 26.41 9.06
N MET A 41 -7.54 25.57 9.10
CA MET A 41 -7.45 24.11 8.95
C MET A 41 -6.44 23.48 9.93
N GLU A 42 -6.37 23.99 11.15
CA GLU A 42 -5.42 23.51 12.15
C GLU A 42 -5.68 22.06 12.55
N GLY A 43 -6.94 21.63 12.57
CA GLY A 43 -7.31 20.25 12.85
C GLY A 43 -6.72 19.29 11.83
N THR A 44 -6.85 19.58 10.54
CA THR A 44 -6.24 18.78 9.47
C THR A 44 -4.72 18.77 9.55
N ARG A 45 -4.09 19.91 9.88
CA ARG A 45 -2.63 19.99 10.09
C ARG A 45 -2.17 19.21 11.30
N PHE A 46 -2.98 19.14 12.35
CA PHE A 46 -2.65 18.42 13.58
C PHE A 46 -2.62 16.89 13.41
N VAL A 47 -3.14 16.34 12.31
CA VAL A 47 -3.04 14.91 11.98
C VAL A 47 -1.56 14.45 11.92
N GLY A 48 -0.65 15.31 11.44
CA GLY A 48 0.79 15.01 11.44
C GLY A 48 1.36 14.82 12.86
N PRO A 49 1.25 15.81 13.77
CA PRO A 49 1.60 15.65 15.17
C PRO A 49 0.91 14.44 15.85
N LEU A 50 -0.38 14.21 15.59
CA LEU A 50 -1.08 13.03 16.11
C LEU A 50 -0.41 11.73 15.68
N ALA A 51 -0.07 11.60 14.41
CA ALA A 51 0.61 10.42 13.88
C ALA A 51 1.97 10.20 14.55
N ALA A 52 2.72 11.28 14.82
CA ALA A 52 4.00 11.21 15.54
C ALA A 52 3.81 10.74 16.99
N ILE A 53 2.88 11.32 17.73
CA ILE A 53 2.56 10.93 19.11
C ILE A 53 2.09 9.46 19.15
N TRP A 54 1.20 9.08 18.23
CA TRP A 54 0.72 7.71 18.08
C TRP A 54 1.88 6.72 17.90
N PHE A 55 2.78 7.04 16.98
CA PHE A 55 3.97 6.21 16.75
C PHE A 55 4.83 6.08 18.01
N VAL A 56 5.12 7.17 18.71
CA VAL A 56 5.94 7.16 19.92
C VAL A 56 5.31 6.30 21.01
N ILE A 57 4.00 6.48 21.28
CA ILE A 57 3.29 5.72 22.33
C ILE A 57 3.39 4.22 22.06
N PHE A 58 3.14 3.78 20.82
CA PHE A 58 3.18 2.36 20.46
C PHE A 58 4.59 1.81 20.26
N ALA A 59 5.60 2.67 20.10
CA ALA A 59 7.01 2.27 20.06
C ALA A 59 7.61 2.03 21.47
N ILE A 60 7.08 2.69 22.51
CA ILE A 60 7.59 2.54 23.89
C ILE A 60 7.65 1.07 24.35
N PRO A 61 6.59 0.24 24.20
CA PRO A 61 6.64 -1.17 24.63
C PRO A 61 7.72 -1.98 23.91
N TYR A 62 7.98 -1.67 22.62
CA TYR A 62 9.05 -2.31 21.86
C TYR A 62 10.41 -2.05 22.51
N PHE A 63 10.77 -0.78 22.74
CA PHE A 63 12.07 -0.42 23.33
C PHE A 63 12.22 -0.86 24.80
N ARG A 64 11.11 -1.03 25.54
CA ARG A 64 11.14 -1.50 26.92
C ARG A 64 11.30 -3.01 27.04
N ASN A 65 10.72 -3.77 26.12
CA ASN A 65 10.65 -5.23 26.24
C ASN A 65 11.66 -5.98 25.36
N ILE A 66 12.12 -5.36 24.27
CA ILE A 66 13.13 -5.97 23.39
C ILE A 66 14.49 -5.40 23.78
N LYS A 67 15.36 -6.29 24.25
CA LYS A 67 16.75 -5.96 24.57
C LYS A 67 17.62 -6.51 23.45
N ASP A 68 18.52 -5.68 22.95
CA ASP A 68 19.57 -6.14 22.04
C ASP A 68 20.52 -7.09 22.77
N ASP A 69 20.97 -8.12 22.07
CA ASP A 69 22.02 -9.00 22.62
C ASP A 69 23.34 -8.21 22.61
N PRO A 70 23.95 -7.98 23.78
CA PRO A 70 25.23 -7.25 23.88
C PRO A 70 26.34 -7.86 23.03
N ALA A 71 26.28 -9.17 22.78
CA ALA A 71 27.26 -9.89 21.96
C ALA A 71 27.17 -9.51 20.46
N LEU A 72 26.05 -8.95 20.03
CA LEU A 72 25.82 -8.50 18.63
C LEU A 72 26.13 -7.01 18.42
N LEU A 73 26.45 -6.26 19.46
CA LEU A 73 26.84 -4.86 19.42
C LEU A 73 28.30 -4.70 18.94
N ASP A 74 28.58 -5.17 17.73
CA ASP A 74 29.80 -4.81 17.02
C ASP A 74 29.77 -3.28 16.75
N LYS A 75 30.93 -2.63 16.89
CA LYS A 75 31.04 -1.18 16.59
C LYS A 75 30.45 -0.95 15.20
N ILE A 76 29.50 -0.02 15.11
CA ILE A 76 28.88 0.36 13.84
C ILE A 76 29.96 0.71 12.84
N ASN A 77 30.18 -0.15 11.87
CA ASN A 77 31.13 0.05 10.78
C ASN A 77 30.37 0.13 9.47
N VAL A 78 30.06 1.37 9.05
CA VAL A 78 29.33 1.65 7.81
C VAL A 78 30.03 1.03 6.59
N GLY A 79 31.36 1.01 6.57
CA GLY A 79 32.15 0.43 5.49
C GLY A 79 32.00 -1.10 5.41
N LYS A 80 31.91 -1.78 6.56
CA LYS A 80 31.62 -3.22 6.64
C LYS A 80 30.20 -3.47 6.15
N GLY A 81 29.20 -2.72 6.63
CA GLY A 81 27.80 -2.86 6.21
C GLY A 81 27.59 -2.68 4.70
N LEU A 82 28.25 -1.69 4.08
CA LEU A 82 28.23 -1.50 2.63
C LEU A 82 28.89 -2.67 1.88
N ARG A 83 30.00 -3.18 2.38
CA ARG A 83 30.68 -4.33 1.77
C ARG A 83 29.83 -5.59 1.86
N ASP A 84 29.21 -5.83 3.01
CA ASP A 84 28.32 -6.97 3.24
C ASP A 84 27.08 -6.88 2.31
N LEU A 85 26.51 -5.68 2.13
CA LEU A 85 25.43 -5.44 1.16
C LEU A 85 25.85 -5.75 -0.28
N VAL A 86 27.04 -5.30 -0.70
CA VAL A 86 27.57 -5.61 -2.04
C VAL A 86 27.83 -7.11 -2.20
N GLN A 87 28.31 -7.78 -1.19
CA GLN A 87 28.52 -9.24 -1.20
C GLN A 87 27.18 -9.98 -1.29
N LEU A 88 26.14 -9.52 -0.59
CA LEU A 88 24.79 -10.07 -0.69
C LEU A 88 24.24 -9.92 -2.11
N LEU A 89 24.36 -8.73 -2.72
CA LEU A 89 23.94 -8.48 -4.09
C LEU A 89 24.67 -9.39 -5.08
N LYS A 90 25.97 -9.59 -4.91
CA LYS A 90 26.75 -10.54 -5.74
C LYS A 90 26.30 -11.98 -5.52
N GLY A 91 26.00 -12.36 -4.28
CA GLY A 91 25.52 -13.69 -3.89
C GLY A 91 24.14 -14.05 -4.45
N LEU A 92 23.31 -13.03 -4.78
CA LEU A 92 22.01 -13.24 -5.38
C LEU A 92 22.09 -13.98 -6.73
N ARG A 93 23.15 -13.81 -7.52
CA ARG A 93 23.34 -14.54 -8.79
C ARG A 93 23.34 -16.05 -8.60
N ALA A 94 23.81 -16.56 -7.46
CA ALA A 94 23.80 -17.98 -7.14
C ALA A 94 22.44 -18.49 -6.64
N ARG A 95 21.59 -17.59 -6.12
CA ARG A 95 20.27 -17.89 -5.53
C ARG A 95 19.16 -17.47 -6.48
N ARG A 96 18.93 -18.24 -7.53
CA ARG A 96 18.00 -17.87 -8.63
C ARG A 96 16.59 -17.62 -8.15
N SER A 97 16.04 -18.44 -7.25
CA SER A 97 14.69 -18.28 -6.72
C SER A 97 14.56 -16.99 -5.91
N MET A 98 15.46 -16.73 -4.96
CA MET A 98 15.46 -15.49 -4.16
C MET A 98 15.61 -14.25 -5.05
N SER A 99 16.48 -14.29 -6.06
CA SER A 99 16.66 -13.17 -7.00
C SER A 99 15.41 -12.91 -7.82
N ALA A 100 14.80 -13.96 -8.37
CA ALA A 100 13.54 -13.85 -9.10
C ALA A 100 12.43 -13.29 -8.20
N TYR A 101 12.35 -13.76 -6.95
CA TYR A 101 11.39 -13.25 -6.00
C TYR A 101 11.59 -11.75 -5.69
N LEU A 102 12.82 -11.33 -5.41
CA LEU A 102 13.12 -9.92 -5.12
C LEU A 102 12.76 -9.04 -6.31
N VAL A 103 13.16 -9.42 -7.53
CA VAL A 103 12.84 -8.67 -8.76
C VAL A 103 11.34 -8.65 -9.03
N SER A 104 10.66 -9.79 -8.92
CA SER A 104 9.19 -9.85 -9.03
C SER A 104 8.53 -8.91 -8.03
N SER A 105 8.98 -8.94 -6.76
CA SER A 105 8.42 -8.12 -5.69
C SER A 105 8.62 -6.62 -5.90
N MET A 106 9.68 -6.19 -6.58
CA MET A 106 9.88 -4.80 -6.96
C MET A 106 8.71 -4.29 -7.81
N PHE A 107 8.35 -5.03 -8.87
CA PHE A 107 7.33 -4.61 -9.83
C PHE A 107 5.92 -4.62 -9.23
N TYR A 108 5.47 -5.72 -8.62
CA TYR A 108 4.09 -5.76 -8.10
C TYR A 108 3.89 -4.88 -6.86
N ARG A 109 4.93 -4.69 -6.03
CA ARG A 109 4.85 -3.77 -4.87
C ARG A 109 4.85 -2.31 -5.31
N ASP A 110 5.61 -1.98 -6.34
CA ASP A 110 5.61 -0.62 -6.89
C ASP A 110 4.27 -0.30 -7.56
N ALA A 111 3.72 -1.22 -8.36
CA ALA A 111 2.38 -1.09 -8.90
C ALA A 111 1.33 -0.90 -7.80
N MET A 112 1.43 -1.64 -6.70
CA MET A 112 0.54 -1.53 -5.56
C MET A 112 0.65 -0.17 -4.87
N ASN A 113 1.87 0.33 -4.66
CA ASN A 113 2.10 1.67 -4.12
C ASN A 113 1.53 2.76 -5.03
N GLY A 114 1.64 2.56 -6.36
CA GLY A 114 0.99 3.41 -7.36
C GLY A 114 -0.52 3.45 -7.18
N LEU A 115 -1.19 2.31 -7.02
CA LEU A 115 -2.63 2.24 -6.77
C LEU A 115 -3.03 2.96 -5.47
N TYR A 116 -2.29 2.76 -4.38
CA TYR A 116 -2.56 3.43 -3.11
C TYR A 116 -2.42 4.95 -3.22
N SER A 117 -1.39 5.42 -3.90
CA SER A 117 -1.13 6.86 -4.04
C SER A 117 -2.09 7.54 -4.99
N PHE A 118 -2.49 6.83 -6.07
CA PHE A 118 -3.28 7.42 -7.15
C PHE A 118 -4.79 7.22 -7.00
N GLY A 119 -5.24 6.27 -6.19
CA GLY A 119 -6.66 5.96 -6.02
C GLY A 119 -7.50 7.17 -5.57
N GLY A 120 -7.03 7.92 -4.57
CA GLY A 120 -7.70 9.14 -4.12
C GLY A 120 -7.67 10.26 -5.16
N VAL A 121 -6.54 10.41 -5.88
CA VAL A 121 -6.40 11.40 -6.96
C VAL A 121 -7.36 11.08 -8.11
N TYR A 122 -7.47 9.80 -8.48
CA TYR A 122 -8.42 9.36 -9.50
C TYR A 122 -9.87 9.68 -9.10
N ALA A 123 -10.26 9.36 -7.88
CA ALA A 123 -11.60 9.62 -7.37
C ALA A 123 -11.94 11.12 -7.39
N ALA A 124 -10.99 11.98 -7.01
CA ALA A 124 -11.19 13.42 -7.02
C ALA A 124 -11.23 14.01 -8.44
N LEU A 125 -10.33 13.56 -9.35
CA LEU A 125 -10.18 14.17 -10.68
C LEU A 125 -11.09 13.57 -11.74
N VAL A 126 -11.50 12.31 -11.60
CA VAL A 126 -12.28 11.59 -12.62
C VAL A 126 -13.72 11.39 -12.20
N LEU A 127 -13.97 11.12 -10.90
CA LEU A 127 -15.30 10.89 -10.36
C LEU A 127 -15.89 12.11 -9.65
N ASP A 128 -15.14 13.23 -9.58
CA ASP A 128 -15.53 14.46 -8.88
C ASP A 128 -15.94 14.24 -7.41
N TRP A 129 -15.26 13.30 -6.75
CA TRP A 129 -15.57 12.95 -5.36
C TRP A 129 -15.23 14.08 -4.40
N THR A 130 -16.15 14.35 -3.50
CA THR A 130 -15.94 15.23 -2.36
C THR A 130 -14.95 14.63 -1.34
N ILE A 131 -14.37 15.49 -0.49
CA ILE A 131 -13.51 15.07 0.64
C ILE A 131 -14.23 14.05 1.52
N THR A 132 -15.55 14.20 1.69
CA THR A 132 -16.41 13.27 2.42
C THR A 132 -16.39 11.86 1.83
N GLN A 133 -16.58 11.74 0.52
CA GLN A 133 -16.57 10.45 -0.18
C GLN A 133 -15.18 9.82 -0.15
N LEU A 134 -14.11 10.62 -0.28
CA LEU A 134 -12.73 10.16 -0.11
C LEU A 134 -12.45 9.63 1.29
N GLY A 135 -12.98 10.29 2.32
CA GLY A 135 -12.88 9.84 3.72
C GLY A 135 -13.57 8.49 3.94
N VAL A 136 -14.81 8.35 3.46
CA VAL A 136 -15.57 7.09 3.52
C VAL A 136 -14.84 5.97 2.77
N PHE A 137 -14.34 6.26 1.57
CA PHE A 137 -13.53 5.33 0.78
C PHE A 137 -12.29 4.85 1.55
N GLY A 138 -11.58 5.77 2.21
CA GLY A 138 -10.41 5.42 3.03
C GLY A 138 -10.75 4.49 4.18
N ILE A 139 -11.86 4.72 4.89
CA ILE A 139 -12.33 3.85 5.97
C ILE A 139 -12.68 2.46 5.44
N ILE A 140 -13.48 2.40 4.37
CA ILE A 140 -13.93 1.14 3.79
C ILE A 140 -12.74 0.33 3.26
N ALA A 141 -11.80 0.99 2.57
CA ALA A 141 -10.57 0.35 2.10
C ALA A 141 -9.71 -0.19 3.26
N ALA A 142 -9.60 0.56 4.37
CA ALA A 142 -8.85 0.14 5.54
C ALA A 142 -9.50 -1.04 6.29
N LEU A 143 -10.83 -1.06 6.39
CA LEU A 143 -11.58 -2.21 6.93
C LEU A 143 -11.42 -3.44 6.04
N GLY A 144 -11.51 -3.26 4.71
CA GLY A 144 -11.19 -4.29 3.73
C GLY A 144 -9.78 -4.84 3.93
N ALA A 145 -8.79 -3.97 4.08
CA ALA A 145 -7.40 -4.36 4.34
C ALA A 145 -7.26 -5.21 5.61
N ALA A 146 -7.93 -4.84 6.69
CA ALA A 146 -7.89 -5.60 7.95
C ALA A 146 -8.49 -7.02 7.78
N LEU A 147 -9.68 -7.10 7.17
CA LEU A 147 -10.39 -8.37 6.95
C LEU A 147 -9.62 -9.31 6.02
N PHE A 148 -9.25 -8.81 4.83
CA PHE A 148 -8.58 -9.65 3.83
C PHE A 148 -7.12 -9.98 4.20
N SER A 149 -6.44 -9.15 5.00
CA SER A 149 -5.13 -9.53 5.54
C SER A 149 -5.24 -10.72 6.49
N TRP A 150 -6.32 -10.79 7.28
CA TRP A 150 -6.58 -11.94 8.14
C TRP A 150 -6.94 -13.20 7.33
N LEU A 151 -7.84 -13.06 6.34
CA LEU A 151 -8.18 -14.15 5.43
C LEU A 151 -6.98 -14.61 4.60
N GLY A 152 -6.20 -13.66 4.09
CA GLY A 152 -4.97 -13.91 3.36
C GLY A 152 -3.92 -14.65 4.19
N GLY A 153 -3.80 -14.32 5.49
CA GLY A 153 -2.94 -15.05 6.41
C GLY A 153 -3.38 -16.50 6.61
N LYS A 154 -4.69 -16.79 6.68
CA LYS A 154 -5.21 -18.16 6.68
C LYS A 154 -4.94 -18.89 5.36
N ALA A 155 -5.18 -18.23 4.24
CA ALA A 155 -4.89 -18.79 2.92
C ALA A 155 -3.38 -19.07 2.75
N ASP A 156 -2.51 -18.19 3.22
CA ASP A 156 -1.06 -18.37 3.22
C ASP A 156 -0.62 -19.60 4.05
N SER A 157 -1.25 -19.82 5.20
CA SER A 157 -0.95 -21.00 6.03
C SER A 157 -1.40 -22.33 5.40
N LEU A 158 -2.42 -22.32 4.54
CA LEU A 158 -2.97 -23.51 3.89
C LEU A 158 -2.36 -23.79 2.52
N LEU A 159 -2.18 -22.76 1.71
CA LEU A 159 -1.78 -22.86 0.31
C LEU A 159 -0.32 -22.43 0.09
N GLY A 160 0.27 -21.77 1.06
CA GLY A 160 1.58 -21.12 0.95
C GLY A 160 1.50 -19.71 0.33
N PRO A 161 2.61 -18.93 0.45
CA PRO A 161 2.62 -17.52 0.05
C PRO A 161 2.56 -17.29 -1.46
N LYS A 162 3.17 -18.14 -2.28
CA LYS A 162 3.22 -17.96 -3.74
C LYS A 162 1.84 -17.96 -4.40
N PRO A 163 0.94 -18.93 -4.14
CA PRO A 163 -0.43 -18.91 -4.68
C PRO A 163 -1.23 -17.68 -4.22
N VAL A 164 -1.07 -17.27 -2.96
CA VAL A 164 -1.75 -16.09 -2.42
C VAL A 164 -1.30 -14.82 -3.13
N ILE A 165 0.02 -14.60 -3.29
CA ILE A 165 0.56 -13.45 -4.03
C ILE A 165 0.05 -13.47 -5.48
N THR A 166 0.11 -14.63 -6.14
CA THR A 166 -0.36 -14.81 -7.52
C THR A 166 -1.82 -14.40 -7.68
N PHE A 167 -2.68 -14.91 -6.80
CA PHE A 167 -4.11 -14.57 -6.80
C PHE A 167 -4.35 -13.08 -6.56
N CYS A 168 -3.65 -12.49 -5.58
CA CYS A 168 -3.75 -11.06 -5.32
C CYS A 168 -3.35 -10.22 -6.55
N ILE A 169 -2.28 -10.60 -7.27
CA ILE A 169 -1.86 -9.91 -8.49
C ILE A 169 -2.94 -9.98 -9.58
N TYR A 170 -3.58 -11.14 -9.78
CA TYR A 170 -4.70 -11.26 -10.72
C TYR A 170 -5.85 -10.32 -10.37
N VAL A 171 -6.24 -10.26 -9.09
CA VAL A 171 -7.29 -9.34 -8.64
C VAL A 171 -6.88 -7.88 -8.89
N MET A 172 -5.62 -7.51 -8.63
CA MET A 172 -5.14 -6.15 -8.89
C MET A 172 -5.14 -5.79 -10.37
N ILE A 173 -4.81 -6.73 -11.25
CA ILE A 173 -4.89 -6.52 -12.71
C ILE A 173 -6.35 -6.25 -13.11
N ILE A 174 -7.30 -7.04 -12.62
CA ILE A 174 -8.74 -6.85 -12.90
C ILE A 174 -9.19 -5.48 -12.39
N VAL A 175 -8.80 -5.09 -11.19
CA VAL A 175 -9.10 -3.76 -10.61
C VAL A 175 -8.55 -2.65 -11.50
N CYS A 176 -7.28 -2.74 -11.93
CA CYS A 176 -6.68 -1.75 -12.82
C CYS A 176 -7.43 -1.66 -14.16
N ILE A 177 -7.80 -2.79 -14.77
CA ILE A 177 -8.58 -2.84 -16.02
C ILE A 177 -9.95 -2.16 -15.82
N THR A 178 -10.61 -2.44 -14.68
CA THR A 178 -11.89 -1.82 -14.35
C THR A 178 -11.76 -0.31 -14.22
N ILE A 179 -10.76 0.19 -13.51
CA ILE A 179 -10.50 1.63 -13.34
C ILE A 179 -10.21 2.29 -14.68
N VAL A 180 -9.37 1.68 -15.53
CA VAL A 180 -9.08 2.20 -16.88
C VAL A 180 -10.32 2.17 -17.79
N GLY A 181 -11.20 1.19 -17.63
CA GLY A 181 -12.43 1.05 -18.41
C GLY A 181 -13.59 1.94 -17.97
N MET A 182 -13.46 2.66 -16.85
CA MET A 182 -14.56 3.39 -16.21
C MET A 182 -14.43 4.91 -16.40
N THR A 183 -15.57 5.56 -16.67
CA THR A 183 -15.74 7.02 -16.63
C THR A 183 -16.99 7.35 -15.81
N PRO A 184 -17.22 8.62 -15.44
CA PRO A 184 -18.46 9.00 -14.73
C PRO A 184 -19.75 8.56 -15.44
N ASN A 185 -19.74 8.54 -16.77
CA ASN A 185 -20.94 8.30 -17.60
C ASN A 185 -20.85 7.03 -18.45
N SER A 186 -19.77 6.25 -18.36
CA SER A 186 -19.64 5.01 -19.13
C SER A 186 -18.79 3.96 -18.43
N LEU A 187 -19.10 2.69 -18.71
CA LEU A 187 -18.32 1.54 -18.26
C LEU A 187 -17.93 0.71 -19.50
N PHE A 188 -16.64 0.57 -19.74
CA PHE A 188 -16.10 -0.12 -20.93
C PHE A 188 -16.72 0.34 -22.27
N GLY A 189 -16.99 1.66 -22.39
CA GLY A 189 -17.60 2.25 -23.58
C GLY A 189 -19.13 2.15 -23.65
N VAL A 190 -19.77 1.43 -22.74
CA VAL A 190 -21.23 1.39 -22.61
C VAL A 190 -21.69 2.62 -21.86
N GLN A 191 -22.53 3.45 -22.47
CA GLN A 191 -23.09 4.63 -21.83
C GLN A 191 -24.06 4.24 -20.72
N LEU A 192 -23.94 4.91 -19.59
CA LEU A 192 -24.82 4.74 -18.43
C LEU A 192 -25.92 5.80 -18.44
N ALA A 193 -27.00 5.56 -17.73
CA ALA A 193 -28.05 6.56 -17.54
C ALA A 193 -27.50 7.80 -16.80
N ASP A 194 -28.00 8.97 -17.15
CA ASP A 194 -27.59 10.23 -16.54
C ASP A 194 -27.83 10.19 -15.02
N GLY A 195 -26.80 10.57 -14.27
CA GLY A 195 -26.84 10.53 -12.80
C GLY A 195 -26.69 9.12 -12.20
N SER A 196 -26.23 8.13 -12.95
CA SER A 196 -25.98 6.77 -12.44
C SER A 196 -24.89 6.78 -11.37
N THR A 197 -25.19 6.18 -10.20
CA THR A 197 -24.22 5.97 -9.12
C THR A 197 -23.37 4.71 -9.29
N LEU A 198 -23.51 4.03 -10.43
CA LEU A 198 -22.80 2.77 -10.70
C LEU A 198 -21.27 2.93 -10.71
N PRO A 199 -20.68 3.96 -11.34
CA PRO A 199 -19.23 4.18 -11.30
C PRO A 199 -18.71 4.37 -9.88
N ASP A 200 -19.39 5.14 -9.05
CA ASP A 200 -19.03 5.36 -7.65
C ASP A 200 -19.05 4.04 -6.86
N THR A 201 -20.10 3.25 -7.03
CA THR A 201 -20.24 1.95 -6.37
C THR A 201 -19.12 0.99 -6.79
N ILE A 202 -18.84 0.90 -8.10
CA ILE A 202 -17.75 0.06 -8.62
C ILE A 202 -16.41 0.52 -8.05
N PHE A 203 -16.16 1.83 -8.00
CA PHE A 203 -14.89 2.33 -7.47
C PHE A 203 -14.75 2.11 -5.97
N MET A 204 -15.86 2.19 -5.20
CA MET A 204 -15.87 1.77 -3.79
C MET A 204 -15.49 0.30 -3.62
N ILE A 205 -16.04 -0.60 -4.45
CA ILE A 205 -15.68 -2.02 -4.46
C ILE A 205 -14.20 -2.19 -4.80
N CYS A 206 -13.70 -1.48 -5.83
CA CYS A 206 -12.27 -1.46 -6.16
C CYS A 206 -11.42 -1.05 -4.96
N GLY A 207 -11.84 -0.07 -4.17
CA GLY A 207 -11.15 0.37 -2.96
C GLY A 207 -11.04 -0.73 -1.90
N VAL A 208 -12.13 -1.47 -1.67
CA VAL A 208 -12.13 -2.64 -0.77
C VAL A 208 -11.15 -3.70 -1.27
N LEU A 209 -11.16 -3.98 -2.57
CA LEU A 209 -10.26 -4.96 -3.19
C LEU A 209 -8.79 -4.51 -3.12
N ILE A 210 -8.51 -3.23 -3.44
CA ILE A 210 -7.16 -2.65 -3.35
C ILE A 210 -6.64 -2.75 -1.91
N GLY A 211 -7.41 -2.29 -0.93
CA GLY A 211 -7.03 -2.37 0.47
C GLY A 211 -6.85 -3.82 0.93
N GLY A 212 -7.84 -4.64 0.65
CA GLY A 212 -7.91 -6.04 1.10
C GLY A 212 -6.81 -6.92 0.52
N PHE A 213 -6.80 -7.07 -0.79
CA PHE A 213 -5.82 -7.94 -1.45
C PHE A 213 -4.41 -7.36 -1.42
N GLY A 214 -4.27 -6.03 -1.40
CA GLY A 214 -2.98 -5.40 -1.17
C GLY A 214 -2.41 -5.71 0.20
N GLY A 215 -3.24 -5.71 1.25
CA GLY A 215 -2.85 -6.12 2.59
C GLY A 215 -2.44 -7.59 2.67
N ALA A 216 -3.25 -8.49 2.06
CA ALA A 216 -2.95 -9.91 1.99
C ALA A 216 -1.65 -10.18 1.22
N MET A 217 -1.46 -9.52 0.07
CA MET A 217 -0.24 -9.63 -0.74
C MET A 217 1.00 -9.17 0.02
N GLN A 218 0.93 -8.07 0.78
CA GLN A 218 2.05 -7.60 1.60
C GLN A 218 2.38 -8.59 2.73
N ALA A 219 1.39 -9.21 3.35
CA ALA A 219 1.60 -10.23 4.38
C ALA A 219 2.27 -11.47 3.78
N ALA A 220 1.69 -12.05 2.73
CA ALA A 220 2.23 -13.22 2.03
C ALA A 220 3.64 -12.97 1.45
N SER A 221 3.92 -11.73 0.99
CA SER A 221 5.26 -11.36 0.52
C SER A 221 6.31 -11.44 1.63
N ARG A 222 5.97 -11.10 2.86
CA ARG A 222 6.89 -11.25 3.99
C ARG A 222 7.11 -12.74 4.33
N THR A 223 6.07 -13.54 4.32
CA THR A 223 6.17 -15.00 4.51
C THR A 223 7.05 -15.63 3.42
N MET A 224 6.89 -15.22 2.17
CA MET A 224 7.73 -15.66 1.06
C MET A 224 9.21 -15.32 1.30
N MET A 225 9.50 -14.11 1.82
CA MET A 225 10.87 -13.72 2.17
C MET A 225 11.46 -14.59 3.28
N VAL A 226 10.64 -14.95 4.29
CA VAL A 226 11.07 -15.86 5.37
C VAL A 226 11.45 -17.23 4.82
N ARG A 227 10.70 -17.78 3.86
CA ARG A 227 11.01 -19.08 3.24
C ARG A 227 12.32 -19.07 2.44
N HIS A 228 12.71 -17.91 1.89
CA HIS A 228 13.93 -17.75 1.10
C HIS A 228 15.17 -17.41 1.94
N THR A 229 15.07 -17.38 3.27
CA THR A 229 16.20 -17.01 4.14
C THR A 229 16.29 -17.93 5.36
N THR A 230 17.44 -17.93 6.01
CA THR A 230 17.65 -18.59 7.30
C THR A 230 17.53 -17.57 8.45
N ILE A 231 17.34 -18.05 9.67
CA ILE A 231 17.19 -17.20 10.87
C ILE A 231 18.43 -16.28 11.02
N GLU A 232 19.64 -16.81 10.79
CA GLU A 232 20.90 -16.09 10.95
C GLU A 232 21.05 -14.94 9.92
N ARG A 233 20.40 -15.05 8.77
CA ARG A 233 20.44 -14.05 7.67
C ARG A 233 19.15 -13.27 7.49
N ALA A 234 18.20 -13.43 8.39
CA ALA A 234 16.88 -12.79 8.27
C ALA A 234 17.00 -11.26 8.18
N THR A 235 17.82 -10.64 9.02
CA THR A 235 18.03 -9.18 9.05
C THR A 235 18.56 -8.67 7.70
N GLU A 236 19.58 -9.35 7.14
CA GLU A 236 20.16 -9.00 5.84
C GLU A 236 19.14 -9.16 4.72
N ALA A 237 18.41 -10.27 4.71
CA ALA A 237 17.42 -10.59 3.70
C ALA A 237 16.25 -9.58 3.70
N PHE A 238 15.73 -9.23 4.88
CA PHE A 238 14.69 -8.20 5.01
C PHE A 238 15.20 -6.79 4.70
N GLY A 239 16.45 -6.49 5.04
CA GLY A 239 17.13 -5.26 4.62
C GLY A 239 17.19 -5.14 3.10
N LEU A 240 17.61 -6.21 2.41
CA LEU A 240 17.64 -6.27 0.96
C LEU A 240 16.23 -6.17 0.33
N TYR A 241 15.25 -6.88 0.89
CA TYR A 241 13.84 -6.79 0.47
C TYR A 241 13.29 -5.37 0.61
N GLY A 242 13.62 -4.68 1.71
CA GLY A 242 13.26 -3.29 1.93
C GLY A 242 13.94 -2.34 0.95
N LEU A 243 15.24 -2.52 0.69
CA LEU A 243 16.00 -1.75 -0.27
C LEU A 243 15.45 -1.89 -1.69
N MET A 244 15.21 -3.13 -2.13
CA MET A 244 14.65 -3.41 -3.45
C MET A 244 13.29 -2.75 -3.66
N GLY A 245 12.38 -2.82 -2.67
CA GLY A 245 11.08 -2.15 -2.76
C GLY A 245 11.14 -0.62 -2.75
N ARG A 246 12.26 -0.03 -2.27
CA ARG A 246 12.48 1.43 -2.32
C ARG A 246 13.18 1.87 -3.61
N ALA A 247 14.03 1.02 -4.17
CA ALA A 247 14.81 1.35 -5.37
C ALA A 247 13.93 1.63 -6.59
N THR A 248 12.74 1.03 -6.67
CA THR A 248 11.79 1.21 -7.77
C THR A 248 10.59 2.09 -7.42
N ALA A 249 10.49 2.61 -6.20
CA ALA A 249 9.31 3.35 -5.73
C ALA A 249 8.93 4.59 -6.58
N PHE A 250 9.83 5.05 -7.43
CA PHE A 250 9.58 6.14 -8.37
C PHE A 250 8.94 5.67 -9.70
N LEU A 251 8.99 4.37 -10.01
CA LEU A 251 8.64 3.85 -11.34
C LEU A 251 7.14 4.00 -11.63
N ALA A 252 6.27 3.56 -10.70
CA ALA A 252 4.83 3.67 -10.87
C ALA A 252 4.36 5.14 -10.99
N PRO A 253 4.72 6.07 -10.08
CA PRO A 253 4.35 7.48 -10.22
C PRO A 253 4.86 8.10 -11.52
N THR A 254 6.09 7.80 -11.92
CA THR A 254 6.68 8.31 -13.16
C THR A 254 5.92 7.82 -14.38
N LEU A 255 5.62 6.52 -14.47
CA LEU A 255 4.87 5.94 -15.59
C LEU A 255 3.44 6.51 -15.65
N ILE A 256 2.75 6.63 -14.50
CA ILE A 256 1.43 7.27 -14.43
C ILE A 256 1.52 8.70 -14.94
N GLY A 257 2.50 9.49 -14.49
CA GLY A 257 2.67 10.88 -14.90
C GLY A 257 2.94 11.01 -16.40
N ILE A 258 3.84 10.21 -16.96
CA ILE A 258 4.17 10.22 -18.39
C ILE A 258 2.94 9.87 -19.23
N VAL A 259 2.24 8.76 -18.92
CA VAL A 259 1.08 8.34 -19.70
C VAL A 259 -0.07 9.34 -19.54
N THR A 260 -0.29 9.90 -18.36
CA THR A 260 -1.28 10.96 -18.15
C THR A 260 -0.94 12.21 -18.98
N ALA A 261 0.33 12.61 -19.02
CA ALA A 261 0.76 13.78 -19.81
C ALA A 261 0.58 13.57 -21.32
N ILE A 262 0.87 12.37 -21.82
CA ILE A 262 0.71 12.04 -23.26
C ILE A 262 -0.77 11.92 -23.64
N THR A 263 -1.56 11.24 -22.81
CA THR A 263 -2.97 10.94 -23.15
C THR A 263 -3.95 12.01 -22.69
N GLN A 264 -3.49 12.98 -21.89
CA GLN A 264 -4.32 14.00 -21.22
C GLN A 264 -5.46 13.38 -20.41
N SER A 265 -5.28 12.14 -19.94
CA SER A 265 -6.30 11.37 -19.25
C SER A 265 -5.71 10.68 -18.00
N PRO A 266 -6.06 11.15 -16.79
CA PRO A 266 -5.63 10.49 -15.55
C PRO A 266 -6.07 9.02 -15.50
N ARG A 267 -7.22 8.70 -16.10
CA ARG A 267 -7.75 7.36 -16.20
C ARG A 267 -6.81 6.41 -16.96
N ILE A 268 -6.36 6.83 -18.14
CA ILE A 268 -5.42 6.04 -18.95
C ILE A 268 -4.04 6.02 -18.28
N GLY A 269 -3.72 7.06 -17.51
CA GLY A 269 -2.49 7.14 -16.71
C GLY A 269 -2.27 5.96 -15.76
N VAL A 270 -3.34 5.28 -15.32
CA VAL A 270 -3.23 4.09 -14.45
C VAL A 270 -2.80 2.83 -15.22
N SER A 271 -2.96 2.80 -16.55
CA SER A 271 -2.71 1.60 -17.37
C SER A 271 -1.30 0.99 -17.24
N PRO A 272 -0.20 1.73 -17.04
CA PRO A 272 1.11 1.13 -16.84
C PRO A 272 1.22 0.20 -15.63
N LEU A 273 0.36 0.39 -14.62
CA LEU A 273 0.35 -0.48 -13.45
C LEU A 273 -0.02 -1.91 -13.81
N ILE A 274 -0.88 -2.10 -14.83
CA ILE A 274 -1.21 -3.43 -15.38
C ILE A 274 0.07 -4.10 -15.88
N GLY A 275 0.90 -3.36 -16.63
CA GLY A 275 2.19 -3.86 -17.12
C GLY A 275 3.14 -4.26 -16.00
N LEU A 276 3.23 -3.43 -14.94
CA LEU A 276 4.07 -3.74 -13.78
C LEU A 276 3.58 -4.99 -13.03
N PHE A 277 2.27 -5.16 -12.85
CA PHE A 277 1.71 -6.38 -12.26
C PHE A 277 1.98 -7.61 -13.13
N ILE A 278 1.82 -7.51 -14.45
CA ILE A 278 2.08 -8.61 -15.38
C ILE A 278 3.57 -9.00 -15.36
N ILE A 279 4.49 -8.04 -15.39
CA ILE A 279 5.93 -8.30 -15.29
C ILE A 279 6.24 -9.00 -13.96
N GLY A 280 5.71 -8.46 -12.85
CA GLY A 280 5.86 -9.09 -11.55
C GLY A 280 5.34 -10.52 -11.52
N LEU A 281 4.17 -10.77 -12.12
CA LEU A 281 3.56 -12.12 -12.22
C LEU A 281 4.41 -13.07 -13.03
N ILE A 282 4.89 -12.66 -14.21
CA ILE A 282 5.73 -13.50 -15.09
C ILE A 282 7.01 -13.91 -14.36
N ILE A 283 7.67 -12.97 -13.70
CA ILE A 283 8.90 -13.26 -12.94
C ILE A 283 8.61 -14.17 -11.73
N LEU A 284 7.44 -14.01 -11.10
CA LEU A 284 7.02 -14.86 -9.98
C LEU A 284 6.89 -16.34 -10.37
N MET A 285 6.67 -16.64 -11.64
CA MET A 285 6.59 -18.03 -12.12
C MET A 285 7.91 -18.79 -11.90
N TRP A 286 9.05 -18.11 -11.98
CA TRP A 286 10.38 -18.69 -11.78
C TRP A 286 10.83 -18.79 -10.31
N VAL A 287 9.97 -18.35 -9.39
CA VAL A 287 10.24 -18.41 -7.95
C VAL A 287 9.82 -19.77 -7.42
N ASP A 288 10.68 -20.41 -6.65
CA ASP A 288 10.32 -21.62 -5.91
C ASP A 288 9.38 -21.25 -4.73
N ALA A 289 8.38 -22.07 -4.49
CA ALA A 289 7.43 -21.82 -3.39
C ALA A 289 8.03 -22.09 -2.01
N ASP A 290 9.02 -22.96 -1.94
CA ASP A 290 9.64 -23.42 -0.69
C ASP A 290 11.01 -22.78 -0.40
N GLY A 291 11.56 -22.00 -1.34
CA GLY A 291 12.80 -21.21 -1.18
C GLY A 291 14.03 -21.77 -1.89
#